data_531e5a04d7f20695b1a34a84a73898a7
#
_entry.id   531e5a04d7f20695b1a34a84a73898a7
#
_cell.length_a   1.000
_cell.length_b   1.000
_cell.length_c   1.000
_cell.angle_alpha   90.00
_cell.angle_beta   90.00
_cell.angle_gamma   90.00
#
_symmetry.space_group_name_H-M   'P 1'
#
loop_
_entity.id
_entity.type
_entity.pdbx_description
1 polymer ?
#
loop_
_entity_poly.entity_id
_entity_poly.type
_entity_poly.pdbx_seq_one_letter_code
_entity_poly.pdbx_strand_id
1 'polypeptide(L)'
;MRNTHVPHLCLNCNDALTDLEIYHSVNRLGHPLCPSCQKELKAKLEQTSRETIKLYFLLKQRGINVELEKDESQNTIDIAIVNAKVNIEVDRPQTSYHRSKALDDLKRRYYSFEKGYYTLRIPNALVAYDQDDAVTFIEEFLQVSCQPRSYYHC
;
A
#
# COMPACT_ATOMS: atom_id res chain seq x y z
N MET A 1 23.45 -31.38 13.20
CA MET A 1 22.43 -30.31 13.30
C MET A 1 22.28 -29.70 11.93
N ARG A 2 21.12 -29.90 11.30
CA ARG A 2 20.87 -29.25 9.99
C ARG A 2 20.51 -27.79 10.28
N ASN A 3 21.39 -26.88 9.90
CA ASN A 3 21.10 -25.45 9.89
C ASN A 3 20.01 -25.22 8.83
N THR A 4 18.75 -25.18 9.22
CA THR A 4 17.66 -24.76 8.34
C THR A 4 17.77 -23.24 8.19
N HIS A 5 18.63 -22.81 7.28
CA HIS A 5 18.64 -21.42 6.84
C HIS A 5 17.29 -21.15 6.19
N VAL A 6 16.39 -20.46 6.91
CA VAL A 6 15.19 -19.94 6.31
C VAL A 6 15.64 -18.88 5.30
N PRO A 7 15.41 -19.06 3.99
CA PRO A 7 15.86 -18.08 3.03
C PRO A 7 15.14 -16.75 3.28
N HIS A 8 15.89 -15.69 3.38
CA HIS A 8 15.32 -14.36 3.37
C HIS A 8 14.78 -14.05 1.98
N LEU A 9 13.55 -13.57 1.92
CA LEU A 9 12.85 -13.31 0.67
C LEU A 9 12.73 -11.80 0.41
N CYS A 10 12.76 -11.44 -0.85
CA CYS A 10 12.44 -10.10 -1.31
C CYS A 10 10.98 -9.76 -0.96
N LEU A 11 10.74 -8.65 -0.26
CA LEU A 11 9.39 -8.24 0.13
C LEU A 11 8.47 -7.92 -1.06
N ASN A 12 9.03 -7.68 -2.24
CA ASN A 12 8.23 -7.33 -3.42
C ASN A 12 7.91 -8.53 -4.32
N CYS A 13 8.91 -9.37 -4.66
CA CYS A 13 8.74 -10.48 -5.61
C CYS A 13 8.88 -11.89 -5.00
N ASN A 14 9.23 -11.99 -3.71
CA ASN A 14 9.50 -13.24 -3.00
C ASN A 14 10.72 -14.04 -3.50
N ASP A 15 11.58 -13.46 -4.32
CA ASP A 15 12.84 -14.10 -4.69
C ASP A 15 13.77 -14.23 -3.48
N ALA A 16 14.54 -15.32 -3.43
CA ALA A 16 15.51 -15.53 -2.38
C ALA A 16 16.63 -14.48 -2.44
N LEU A 17 17.00 -13.94 -1.28
CA LEU A 17 18.04 -12.94 -1.12
C LEU A 17 19.28 -13.53 -0.49
N THR A 18 20.45 -13.07 -0.93
CA THR A 18 21.71 -13.27 -0.23
C THR A 18 21.85 -12.30 0.94
N ASP A 19 22.68 -12.64 1.92
CA ASP A 19 22.93 -11.77 3.08
C ASP A 19 23.47 -10.39 2.65
N LEU A 20 24.27 -10.35 1.56
CA LEU A 20 24.80 -9.11 1.01
C LEU A 20 23.72 -8.23 0.38
N GLU A 21 22.76 -8.81 -0.35
CA GLU A 21 21.61 -8.09 -0.90
C GLU A 21 20.74 -7.52 0.19
N ILE A 22 20.50 -8.29 1.24
CA ILE A 22 19.74 -7.83 2.42
C ILE A 22 20.44 -6.65 3.06
N TYR A 23 21.74 -6.80 3.37
CA TYR A 23 22.53 -5.74 3.99
C TYR A 23 22.47 -4.44 3.19
N HIS A 24 22.68 -4.50 1.87
CA HIS A 24 22.65 -3.32 1.02
C HIS A 24 21.25 -2.70 0.91
N SER A 25 20.22 -3.52 0.72
CA SER A 25 18.85 -3.01 0.54
C SER A 25 18.28 -2.43 1.83
N VAL A 26 18.49 -3.07 2.97
CA VAL A 26 18.01 -2.58 4.27
C VAL A 26 18.72 -1.29 4.66
N ASN A 27 20.04 -1.20 4.49
CA ASN A 27 20.78 0.03 4.78
C ASN A 27 20.38 1.21 3.89
N ARG A 28 20.01 0.94 2.64
CA ARG A 28 19.69 1.97 1.64
C ARG A 28 18.23 2.37 1.64
N LEU A 29 17.32 1.40 1.75
CA LEU A 29 15.88 1.57 1.55
C LEU A 29 15.04 1.19 2.77
N GLY A 30 15.66 0.63 3.81
CA GLY A 30 14.97 0.17 5.02
C GLY A 30 14.23 -1.18 4.88
N HIS A 31 14.30 -1.81 3.69
CA HIS A 31 13.54 -3.03 3.38
C HIS A 31 14.39 -4.05 2.63
N PRO A 32 14.23 -5.38 2.88
CA PRO A 32 14.93 -6.42 2.13
C PRO A 32 14.32 -6.60 0.75
N LEU A 33 14.99 -6.09 -0.26
CA LEU A 33 14.59 -6.10 -1.67
C LEU A 33 15.72 -6.62 -2.56
N CYS A 34 15.36 -7.43 -3.58
CA CYS A 34 16.33 -7.83 -4.60
C CYS A 34 16.75 -6.63 -5.47
N PRO A 35 17.91 -6.69 -6.15
CA PRO A 35 18.42 -5.57 -6.96
C PRO A 35 17.42 -5.06 -8.01
N SER A 36 16.65 -5.97 -8.62
CA SER A 36 15.63 -5.62 -9.61
C SER A 36 14.51 -4.78 -8.99
N CYS A 37 13.95 -5.24 -7.86
CA CYS A 37 12.90 -4.53 -7.14
C CYS A 37 13.40 -3.20 -6.55
N GLN A 38 14.65 -3.13 -6.09
CA GLN A 38 15.25 -1.86 -5.65
C GLN A 38 15.27 -0.83 -6.78
N LYS A 39 15.62 -1.24 -7.98
CA LYS A 39 15.66 -0.36 -9.16
C LYS A 39 14.27 0.10 -9.57
N GLU A 40 13.29 -0.81 -9.58
CA GLU A 40 11.91 -0.52 -9.96
C GLU A 40 11.21 0.41 -8.96
N LEU A 41 11.38 0.14 -7.66
CA LEU A 41 10.65 0.86 -6.62
C LEU A 41 11.36 2.14 -6.14
N LYS A 42 12.63 2.34 -6.48
CA LYS A 42 13.44 3.44 -5.94
C LYS A 42 12.74 4.80 -6.03
N ALA A 43 12.29 5.19 -7.22
CA ALA A 43 11.65 6.50 -7.44
C ALA A 43 10.34 6.63 -6.65
N LYS A 44 9.56 5.56 -6.57
CA LYS A 44 8.31 5.53 -5.81
C LYS A 44 8.55 5.63 -4.31
N LEU A 45 9.53 4.87 -3.79
CA LEU A 45 9.89 4.87 -2.37
C LEU A 45 10.43 6.23 -1.90
N GLU A 46 11.14 6.97 -2.75
CA GLU A 46 11.66 8.30 -2.43
C GLU A 46 10.55 9.36 -2.30
N GLN A 47 9.41 9.18 -2.95
CA GLN A 47 8.28 10.13 -2.96
C GLN A 47 7.16 9.75 -1.99
N THR A 48 7.16 8.52 -1.50
CA THR A 48 6.09 7.95 -0.69
C THR A 48 6.38 8.12 0.80
N SER A 49 5.34 8.34 1.61
CA SER A 49 5.49 8.41 3.06
C SER A 49 5.95 7.07 3.64
N ARG A 50 6.68 7.13 4.76
CA ARG A 50 7.18 5.95 5.46
C ARG A 50 6.04 4.99 5.85
N GLU A 51 4.93 5.52 6.30
CA GLU A 51 3.75 4.76 6.71
C GLU A 51 3.08 4.07 5.51
N THR A 52 2.96 4.76 4.39
CA THR A 52 2.44 4.17 3.15
C THR A 52 3.33 3.01 2.67
N ILE A 53 4.65 3.19 2.67
CA ILE A 53 5.61 2.13 2.31
C ILE A 53 5.47 0.92 3.24
N LYS A 54 5.37 1.16 4.55
CA LYS A 54 5.20 0.12 5.56
C LYS A 54 3.91 -0.67 5.33
N LEU A 55 2.79 0.02 5.12
CA LEU A 55 1.51 -0.61 4.83
C LEU A 55 1.55 -1.41 3.53
N TYR A 56 2.16 -0.88 2.48
CA TYR A 56 2.33 -1.56 1.20
C TYR A 56 3.02 -2.92 1.33
N PHE A 57 4.17 -2.97 2.03
CA PHE A 57 4.89 -4.23 2.20
C PHE A 57 4.16 -5.21 3.13
N LEU A 58 3.47 -4.73 4.14
CA LEU A 58 2.64 -5.58 5.00
C LEU A 58 1.49 -6.24 4.23
N LEU A 59 0.81 -5.48 3.38
CA LEU A 59 -0.25 -6.02 2.52
C LEU A 59 0.31 -7.08 1.54
N LYS A 60 1.48 -6.84 0.96
CA LYS A 60 2.16 -7.84 0.13
C LYS A 60 2.52 -9.11 0.89
N GLN A 61 3.02 -9.00 2.12
CA GLN A 61 3.32 -10.15 2.97
C GLN A 61 2.07 -10.98 3.30
N ARG A 62 0.89 -10.37 3.33
CA ARG A 62 -0.40 -11.05 3.49
C ARG A 62 -0.95 -11.62 2.17
N GLY A 63 -0.17 -11.55 1.08
CA GLY A 63 -0.56 -12.07 -0.23
C GLY A 63 -1.57 -11.21 -0.99
N ILE A 64 -1.78 -9.96 -0.56
CA ILE A 64 -2.67 -9.02 -1.26
C ILE A 64 -1.89 -8.40 -2.42
N ASN A 65 -2.47 -8.47 -3.63
CA ASN A 65 -1.86 -7.85 -4.80
C ASN A 65 -2.12 -6.34 -4.81
N VAL A 66 -1.10 -5.55 -4.52
CA VAL A 66 -1.14 -4.10 -4.38
C VAL A 66 -0.15 -3.40 -5.31
N GLU A 67 -0.52 -2.22 -5.80
CA GLU A 67 0.34 -1.30 -6.53
C GLU A 67 0.62 -0.07 -5.67
N LEU A 68 1.90 0.30 -5.56
CA LEU A 68 2.34 1.50 -4.84
C LEU A 68 2.37 2.69 -5.81
N GLU A 69 1.90 3.86 -5.34
CA GLU A 69 1.92 5.11 -6.11
C GLU A 69 1.39 4.90 -7.54
N LYS A 70 0.13 4.48 -7.62
CA LYS A 70 -0.51 4.28 -8.91
C LYS A 70 -0.94 5.62 -9.51
N ASP A 71 -0.44 5.91 -10.70
CA ASP A 71 -0.86 7.09 -11.46
C ASP A 71 -2.26 6.92 -12.02
N GLU A 72 -3.13 7.87 -11.73
CA GLU A 72 -4.50 7.92 -12.22
C GLU A 72 -4.82 9.30 -12.82
N SER A 73 -4.69 9.43 -14.13
CA SER A 73 -5.01 10.58 -14.99
C SER A 73 -4.53 11.97 -14.51
N GLN A 74 -4.77 12.37 -13.30
CA GLN A 74 -4.37 13.66 -12.72
C GLN A 74 -3.90 13.54 -11.27
N ASN A 75 -3.88 12.33 -10.71
CA ASN A 75 -3.58 12.09 -9.32
C ASN A 75 -2.82 10.78 -9.13
N THR A 76 -2.04 10.71 -8.06
CA THR A 76 -1.38 9.50 -7.64
C THR A 76 -2.16 8.91 -6.45
N ILE A 77 -2.47 7.61 -6.53
CA ILE A 77 -3.09 6.85 -5.44
C ILE A 77 -1.99 6.20 -4.61
N ASP A 78 -1.99 6.39 -3.31
CA ASP A 78 -0.94 5.86 -2.42
C ASP A 78 -0.76 4.34 -2.61
N ILE A 79 -1.84 3.57 -2.48
CA ILE A 79 -1.85 2.12 -2.70
C ILE A 79 -3.15 1.74 -3.43
N ALA A 80 -3.05 0.99 -4.51
CA ALA A 80 -4.22 0.49 -5.23
C ALA A 80 -4.31 -1.05 -5.16
N ILE A 81 -5.50 -1.56 -4.85
CA ILE A 81 -5.86 -2.98 -4.94
C ILE A 81 -6.77 -3.14 -6.16
N VAL A 82 -6.14 -3.28 -7.33
CA VAL A 82 -6.82 -3.18 -8.63
C VAL A 82 -7.91 -4.24 -8.78
N ASN A 83 -7.62 -5.48 -8.39
CA ASN A 83 -8.57 -6.60 -8.52
C ASN A 83 -9.85 -6.41 -7.68
N ALA A 84 -9.74 -5.71 -6.55
CA ALA A 84 -10.87 -5.42 -5.66
C ALA A 84 -11.50 -4.04 -5.96
N LYS A 85 -10.89 -3.24 -6.84
CA LYS A 85 -11.26 -1.83 -7.09
C LYS A 85 -11.29 -1.00 -5.81
N VAL A 86 -10.26 -1.15 -5.00
CA VAL A 86 -10.08 -0.40 -3.75
C VAL A 86 -8.81 0.43 -3.84
N ASN A 87 -8.94 1.71 -3.56
CA ASN A 87 -7.83 2.63 -3.36
C ASN A 87 -7.63 2.84 -1.86
N ILE A 88 -6.38 2.83 -1.40
CA ILE A 88 -6.02 3.13 -0.02
C ILE A 88 -5.22 4.43 -0.01
N GLU A 89 -5.64 5.36 0.83
CA GLU A 89 -4.92 6.60 1.12
C GLU A 89 -4.54 6.63 2.60
N VAL A 90 -3.27 6.85 2.89
CA VAL A 90 -2.79 7.03 4.26
C VAL A 90 -2.83 8.52 4.58
N ASP A 91 -3.62 8.89 5.59
CA ASP A 91 -3.75 10.29 5.99
C ASP A 91 -2.40 10.84 6.47
N ARG A 92 -2.01 11.97 5.90
CA ARG A 92 -0.83 12.72 6.35
C ARG A 92 -1.26 13.74 7.40
N PRO A 93 -0.43 14.04 8.41
CA PRO A 93 -0.68 15.14 9.32
C PRO A 93 -0.82 16.42 8.51
N GLN A 94 -1.99 17.02 8.51
CA GLN A 94 -2.21 18.27 7.77
C GLN A 94 -1.75 19.45 8.60
N THR A 95 -0.75 20.18 8.10
CA THR A 95 -0.26 21.42 8.71
C THR A 95 -1.06 22.65 8.30
N SER A 96 -1.83 22.57 7.23
CA SER A 96 -2.72 23.66 6.77
C SER A 96 -3.88 23.13 5.94
N TYR A 97 -5.08 23.62 6.25
CA TYR A 97 -6.31 23.27 5.53
C TYR A 97 -6.69 24.42 4.58
N HIS A 98 -6.51 24.23 3.28
CA HIS A 98 -6.95 25.19 2.27
C HIS A 98 -8.23 24.69 1.59
N ARG A 99 -9.21 25.60 1.44
CA ARG A 99 -10.50 25.31 0.80
C ARG A 99 -10.36 24.72 -0.62
N SER A 100 -9.42 25.24 -1.41
CA SER A 100 -9.14 24.75 -2.76
C SER A 100 -8.69 23.30 -2.74
N LYS A 101 -7.79 22.94 -1.84
CA LYS A 101 -7.29 21.57 -1.67
C LYS A 101 -8.39 20.60 -1.25
N ALA A 102 -9.29 21.03 -0.35
CA ALA A 102 -10.43 20.21 0.07
C ALA A 102 -11.38 19.91 -1.10
N LEU A 103 -11.62 20.89 -1.95
CA LEU A 103 -12.47 20.71 -3.15
C LEU A 103 -11.81 19.79 -4.18
N ASP A 104 -10.50 19.91 -4.38
CA ASP A 104 -9.75 19.03 -5.28
C ASP A 104 -9.73 17.58 -4.77
N ASP A 105 -9.57 17.38 -3.47
CA ASP A 105 -9.66 16.07 -2.84
C ASP A 105 -11.07 15.45 -3.00
N LEU A 106 -12.12 16.25 -2.89
CA LEU A 106 -13.50 15.78 -3.09
C LEU A 106 -13.74 15.37 -4.54
N LYS A 107 -13.29 16.17 -5.51
CA LYS A 107 -13.40 15.87 -6.94
C LYS A 107 -12.65 14.60 -7.31
N ARG A 108 -11.46 14.39 -6.75
CA ARG A 108 -10.64 13.22 -6.96
C ARG A 108 -11.34 11.94 -6.48
N ARG A 109 -11.96 11.97 -5.30
CA ARG A 109 -12.75 10.84 -4.77
C ARG A 109 -13.98 10.54 -5.61
N TYR A 110 -14.67 11.57 -6.05
CA TYR A 110 -15.82 11.44 -6.93
C TYR A 110 -15.43 10.76 -8.25
N TYR A 111 -14.31 11.17 -8.84
CA TYR A 111 -13.77 10.57 -10.06
C TYR A 111 -13.41 9.08 -9.89
N SER A 112 -12.76 8.72 -8.79
CA SER A 112 -12.48 7.31 -8.47
C SER A 112 -13.76 6.50 -8.26
N PHE A 113 -14.76 7.09 -7.61
CA PHE A 113 -16.07 6.47 -7.41
C PHE A 113 -16.82 6.23 -8.75
N GLU A 114 -16.79 7.19 -9.67
CA GLU A 114 -17.38 7.02 -11.00
C GLU A 114 -16.74 5.86 -11.79
N LYS A 115 -15.46 5.60 -11.58
CA LYS A 115 -14.74 4.44 -12.13
C LYS A 115 -15.01 3.12 -11.39
N GLY A 116 -15.83 3.15 -10.36
CA GLY A 116 -16.19 2.00 -9.55
C GLY A 116 -15.15 1.63 -8.48
N TYR A 117 -14.21 2.54 -8.16
CA TYR A 117 -13.27 2.36 -7.07
C TYR A 117 -13.81 2.91 -5.75
N TYR A 118 -13.62 2.13 -4.69
CA TYR A 118 -13.83 2.60 -3.32
C TYR A 118 -12.52 3.11 -2.75
N THR A 119 -12.52 4.30 -2.14
CA THR A 119 -11.35 4.85 -1.48
C THR A 119 -11.45 4.66 0.03
N LEU A 120 -10.52 3.88 0.58
CA LEU A 120 -10.37 3.65 2.01
C LEU A 120 -9.27 4.55 2.56
N ARG A 121 -9.61 5.39 3.54
CA ARG A 121 -8.63 6.24 4.22
C ARG A 121 -8.19 5.60 5.53
N ILE A 122 -6.88 5.44 5.67
CA ILE A 122 -6.26 4.87 6.87
C ILE A 122 -5.57 5.99 7.65
N PRO A 123 -5.90 6.18 8.92
CA PRO A 123 -5.20 7.14 9.75
C PRO A 123 -3.70 6.81 9.86
N ASN A 124 -2.85 7.80 9.65
CA ASN A 124 -1.39 7.63 9.75
C ASN A 124 -0.97 7.02 11.09
N ALA A 125 -1.56 7.48 12.19
CA ALA A 125 -1.26 6.97 13.53
C ALA A 125 -1.53 5.47 13.67
N LEU A 126 -2.56 4.93 13.01
CA LEU A 126 -2.85 3.50 13.04
C LEU A 126 -1.73 2.70 12.37
N VAL A 127 -1.25 3.14 11.22
CA VAL A 127 -0.13 2.47 10.53
C VAL A 127 1.18 2.60 11.31
N ALA A 128 1.40 3.74 11.97
CA ALA A 128 2.62 3.99 12.72
C ALA A 128 2.73 3.12 13.98
N TYR A 129 1.63 2.93 14.72
CA TYR A 129 1.63 2.30 16.04
C TYR A 129 0.94 0.93 16.09
N ASP A 130 -0.09 0.70 15.27
CA ASP A 130 -0.93 -0.51 15.28
C ASP A 130 -1.10 -1.08 13.86
N GLN A 131 0.02 -1.30 13.19
CA GLN A 131 0.05 -1.70 11.79
C GLN A 131 -0.69 -3.01 11.49
N ASP A 132 -0.65 -3.97 12.42
CA ASP A 132 -1.31 -5.26 12.24
C ASP A 132 -2.84 -5.11 12.27
N ASP A 133 -3.35 -4.21 13.11
CA ASP A 133 -4.78 -3.88 13.15
C ASP A 133 -5.22 -3.19 11.86
N ALA A 134 -4.38 -2.29 11.31
CA ALA A 134 -4.65 -1.66 10.02
C ALA A 134 -4.76 -2.69 8.89
N VAL A 135 -3.84 -3.64 8.82
CA VAL A 135 -3.85 -4.70 7.80
C VAL A 135 -5.02 -5.64 7.99
N THR A 136 -5.30 -6.07 9.22
CA THR A 136 -6.42 -6.95 9.54
C THR A 136 -7.75 -6.30 9.14
N PHE A 137 -7.93 -5.03 9.43
CA PHE A 137 -9.14 -4.29 9.01
C PHE A 137 -9.28 -4.25 7.48
N ILE A 138 -8.18 -4.02 6.75
CA ILE A 138 -8.20 -4.02 5.29
C ILE A 138 -8.56 -5.41 4.75
N GLU A 139 -8.02 -6.48 5.32
CA GLU A 139 -8.35 -7.87 4.94
C GLU A 139 -9.85 -8.15 5.15
N GLU A 140 -10.39 -7.80 6.31
CA GLU A 140 -11.82 -7.94 6.60
C GLU A 140 -12.69 -7.13 5.64
N PHE A 141 -12.30 -5.89 5.37
CA PHE A 141 -12.98 -5.03 4.40
C PHE A 141 -13.01 -5.66 3.00
N LEU A 142 -11.89 -6.22 2.54
CA LEU A 142 -11.80 -6.89 1.23
C LEU A 142 -12.68 -8.13 1.16
N GLN A 143 -12.77 -8.92 2.24
CA GLN A 143 -13.64 -10.10 2.29
C GLN A 143 -15.12 -9.72 2.11
N VAL A 144 -15.56 -8.65 2.75
CA VAL A 144 -16.93 -8.14 2.63
C VAL A 144 -17.17 -7.53 1.24
N SER A 145 -16.20 -6.81 0.70
CA SER A 145 -16.32 -6.10 -0.58
C SER A 145 -16.31 -7.05 -1.78
N CYS A 146 -15.65 -8.20 -1.68
CA CYS A 146 -15.56 -9.21 -2.74
C CYS A 146 -16.75 -10.20 -2.74
N GLN A 147 -17.65 -10.14 -1.75
CA GLN A 147 -18.87 -10.94 -1.81
C GLN A 147 -19.84 -10.33 -2.84
N PRO A 148 -20.50 -11.14 -3.68
CA PRO A 148 -21.51 -10.63 -4.58
C PRO A 148 -22.60 -9.99 -3.74
N ARG A 149 -22.71 -8.67 -3.81
CA ARG A 149 -23.81 -7.94 -3.17
C ARG A 149 -25.10 -8.44 -3.77
N SER A 150 -25.87 -9.20 -3.01
CA SER A 150 -27.29 -9.37 -3.32
C SER A 150 -27.90 -7.99 -3.26
N TYR A 151 -28.33 -7.50 -4.41
CA TYR A 151 -29.02 -6.21 -4.53
C TYR A 151 -30.29 -6.26 -3.70
N TYR A 152 -30.27 -5.63 -2.52
CA TYR A 152 -31.52 -5.16 -1.95
C TYR A 152 -31.90 -3.92 -2.74
N HIS A 153 -32.92 -4.07 -3.57
CA HIS A 153 -33.62 -2.94 -4.16
C HIS A 153 -34.17 -2.07 -3.04
N CYS A 154 -33.75 -0.81 -2.97
CA CYS A 154 -34.52 0.25 -2.35
C CYS A 154 -35.63 0.68 -3.30
#